data_2df959793d3b97e58af7a5346ee1a2e8
#
_entry.id   2df959793d3b97e58af7a5346ee1a2e8
#
_cell.length_a   1.000
_cell.length_b   1.000
_cell.length_c   1.000
_cell.angle_alpha   90.00
_cell.angle_beta   90.00
_cell.angle_gamma   90.00
#
_symmetry.space_group_name_H-M   'P 1'
#
loop_
_entity.id
_entity.type
_entity.pdbx_description
1 polymer ?
#
loop_
_entity_poly.entity_id
_entity_poly.type
_entity_poly.pdbx_seq_one_letter_code
_entity_poly.pdbx_strand_id
1 'polypeptide(L)'
;FATPVLGALFRLAGAIPVAPQKEDPVVYQRAFEAASKVLADGDLLGIFPEGGITRDGRLQPFRGGIARIIERDPVPVVPVALLDLWGSSFSRIEGGRALARPLRRGLFSRIGVAVAAPMPARGLTPEALQHQVQHLLDIHSLSRTSTPTP
;
A
#
# COMPACT_ATOMS: atom_id res chain seq x y z
N PHE A 1 -7.09 7.83 15.16
CA PHE A 1 -7.78 6.53 15.15
C PHE A 1 -8.98 6.63 16.11
N ALA A 2 -10.20 6.62 15.59
CA ALA A 2 -11.41 6.96 16.33
C ALA A 2 -11.93 5.84 17.28
N THR A 3 -11.31 4.65 17.27
CA THR A 3 -11.71 3.55 18.14
C THR A 3 -10.48 2.96 18.85
N PRO A 4 -10.53 2.74 20.19
CA PRO A 4 -9.39 2.27 20.97
C PRO A 4 -8.92 0.86 20.54
N VAL A 5 -9.83 0.00 20.09
CA VAL A 5 -9.53 -1.36 19.62
C VAL A 5 -8.70 -1.33 18.32
N LEU A 6 -9.08 -0.48 17.35
CA LEU A 6 -8.38 -0.34 16.09
C LEU A 6 -6.98 0.25 16.29
N GLY A 7 -6.85 1.21 17.21
CA GLY A 7 -5.55 1.80 17.56
C GLY A 7 -4.60 0.80 18.23
N ALA A 8 -5.13 -0.13 19.04
CA ALA A 8 -4.33 -1.20 19.64
C ALA A 8 -3.87 -2.21 18.57
N LEU A 9 -4.74 -2.58 17.63
CA LEU A 9 -4.41 -3.48 16.52
C LEU A 9 -3.32 -2.89 15.63
N PHE A 10 -3.42 -1.62 15.26
CA PHE A 10 -2.40 -0.95 14.43
C PHE A 10 -1.05 -0.84 15.14
N ARG A 11 -1.04 -0.61 16.48
CA ARG A 11 0.20 -0.62 17.25
C ARG A 11 0.82 -2.01 17.30
N LEU A 12 0.01 -3.05 17.48
CA LEU A 12 0.48 -4.44 17.48
C LEU A 12 1.04 -4.84 16.10
N ALA A 13 0.45 -4.32 15.02
CA ALA A 13 0.93 -4.51 13.65
C ALA A 13 2.16 -3.64 13.29
N GLY A 14 2.71 -2.87 14.22
CA GLY A 14 3.84 -1.99 13.96
C GLY A 14 3.52 -0.81 13.03
N ALA A 15 2.24 -0.44 12.88
CA ALA A 15 1.87 0.63 11.97
C ALA A 15 2.41 1.99 12.42
N ILE A 16 3.17 2.64 11.55
CA ILE A 16 3.71 3.99 11.77
C ILE A 16 2.61 5.01 11.46
N PRO A 17 2.19 5.85 12.43
CA PRO A 17 1.21 6.89 12.18
C PRO A 17 1.80 7.97 11.26
N VAL A 18 1.07 8.32 10.21
CA VAL A 18 1.47 9.37 9.26
C VAL A 18 0.36 10.40 9.15
N ALA A 19 0.74 11.67 9.18
CA ALA A 19 -0.16 12.79 8.87
C ALA A 19 0.42 13.59 7.70
N PRO A 20 -0.41 14.27 6.90
CA PRO A 20 0.09 15.20 5.89
C PRO A 20 0.96 16.29 6.53
N GLN A 21 2.07 16.67 5.90
CA GLN A 21 3.01 17.67 6.42
C GLN A 21 2.33 19.01 6.75
N LYS A 22 1.27 19.38 5.99
CA LYS A 22 0.52 20.62 6.20
C LYS A 22 -0.40 20.58 7.43
N GLU A 23 -0.82 19.37 7.86
CA GLU A 23 -1.71 19.18 9.00
C GLU A 23 -0.93 19.00 10.30
N ASP A 24 0.12 18.16 10.29
CA ASP A 24 0.98 17.92 11.44
C ASP A 24 2.42 17.63 10.98
N PRO A 25 3.27 18.65 10.90
CA PRO A 25 4.66 18.50 10.49
C PRO A 25 5.49 17.67 11.46
N VAL A 26 5.11 17.63 12.74
CA VAL A 26 5.84 16.85 13.76
C VAL A 26 5.57 15.36 13.57
N VAL A 27 4.30 14.97 13.42
CA VAL A 27 3.93 13.57 13.13
C VAL A 27 4.52 13.13 11.79
N TYR A 28 4.49 14.01 10.78
CA TYR A 28 5.11 13.75 9.49
C TYR A 28 6.60 13.43 9.62
N GLN A 29 7.38 14.25 10.33
CA GLN A 29 8.81 14.05 10.53
C GLN A 29 9.11 12.76 11.32
N ARG A 30 8.37 12.53 12.41
CA ARG A 30 8.51 11.32 13.24
C ARG A 30 8.24 10.03 12.44
N ALA A 31 7.33 10.08 11.46
CA ALA A 31 7.06 8.93 10.60
C ALA A 31 8.30 8.52 9.79
N PHE A 32 9.06 9.48 9.25
CA PHE A 32 10.30 9.18 8.52
C PHE A 32 11.42 8.71 9.46
N GLU A 33 11.51 9.24 10.67
CA GLU A 33 12.48 8.78 11.67
C GLU A 33 12.19 7.33 12.09
N ALA A 34 10.91 7.01 12.31
CA ALA A 34 10.48 5.64 12.61
C ALA A 34 10.76 4.69 11.44
N ALA A 35 10.50 5.12 10.20
CA ALA A 35 10.81 4.35 9.00
C ALA A 35 12.31 4.05 8.89
N SER A 36 13.18 5.07 9.06
CA SER A 36 14.63 4.91 9.06
C SER A 36 15.09 3.95 10.15
N LYS A 37 14.50 4.03 11.34
CA LYS A 37 14.84 3.10 12.43
C LYS A 37 14.52 1.65 12.07
N VAL A 38 13.32 1.38 11.53
CA VAL A 38 12.92 0.03 11.06
C VAL A 38 13.95 -0.52 10.06
N LEU A 39 14.33 0.28 9.07
CA LEU A 39 15.30 -0.13 8.05
C LEU A 39 16.71 -0.32 8.61
N ALA A 40 17.14 0.53 9.54
CA ALA A 40 18.44 0.40 10.21
C ALA A 40 18.53 -0.84 11.13
N ASP A 41 17.40 -1.25 11.72
CA ASP A 41 17.29 -2.47 12.53
C ASP A 41 17.30 -3.75 11.65
N GLY A 42 17.28 -3.60 10.31
CA GLY A 42 17.26 -4.72 9.35
C GLY A 42 15.87 -5.30 9.10
N ASP A 43 14.83 -4.63 9.55
CA ASP A 43 13.43 -5.04 9.39
C ASP A 43 12.85 -4.59 8.05
N LEU A 44 11.69 -5.14 7.69
CA LEU A 44 10.95 -4.80 6.48
C LEU A 44 10.00 -3.62 6.74
N LEU A 45 10.06 -2.60 5.89
CA LEU A 45 9.11 -1.50 5.87
C LEU A 45 8.10 -1.67 4.74
N GLY A 46 6.83 -1.94 5.08
CA GLY A 46 5.72 -1.94 4.14
C GLY A 46 5.11 -0.54 3.97
N ILE A 47 4.94 -0.11 2.72
CA ILE A 47 4.35 1.21 2.43
C ILE A 47 3.34 1.15 1.28
N PHE A 48 2.28 1.94 1.38
CA PHE A 48 1.33 2.20 0.31
C PHE A 48 1.61 3.58 -0.28
N PRO A 49 2.37 3.67 -1.38
CA PRO A 49 2.87 4.95 -1.87
C PRO A 49 1.79 5.85 -2.48
N GLU A 50 0.60 5.32 -2.74
CA GLU A 50 -0.59 6.11 -3.14
C GLU A 50 -1.02 7.08 -2.03
N GLY A 51 -0.74 6.76 -0.77
CA GLY A 51 -1.08 7.58 0.38
C GLY A 51 -2.59 7.76 0.61
N GLY A 52 -3.39 6.83 0.13
CA GLY A 52 -4.83 6.82 0.30
C GLY A 52 -5.48 5.57 -0.27
N ILE A 53 -6.77 5.38 0.01
CA ILE A 53 -7.56 4.29 -0.55
C ILE A 53 -8.13 4.75 -1.90
N THR A 54 -7.94 3.94 -2.94
CA THR A 54 -8.53 4.22 -4.28
C THR A 54 -10.05 4.36 -4.22
N ARG A 55 -10.59 5.21 -5.10
CA ARG A 55 -12.04 5.46 -5.21
C ARG A 55 -12.68 4.75 -6.40
N ASP A 56 -11.88 4.36 -7.37
CA ASP A 56 -12.29 3.81 -8.66
C ASP A 56 -11.66 2.44 -8.97
N GLY A 57 -10.88 1.88 -8.02
CA GLY A 57 -10.18 0.61 -8.17
C GLY A 57 -8.92 0.68 -9.01
N ARG A 58 -8.53 1.88 -9.46
CA ARG A 58 -7.31 2.09 -10.24
C ARG A 58 -6.14 2.47 -9.34
N LEU A 59 -4.95 2.09 -9.77
CA LEU A 59 -3.72 2.52 -9.12
C LEU A 59 -3.61 4.05 -9.21
N GLN A 60 -3.44 4.69 -8.06
CA GLN A 60 -3.27 6.14 -7.99
C GLN A 60 -1.79 6.53 -8.13
N PRO A 61 -1.49 7.77 -8.54
CA PRO A 61 -0.12 8.25 -8.63
C PRO A 61 0.64 8.08 -7.30
N PHE A 62 1.86 7.57 -7.37
CA PHE A 62 2.71 7.42 -6.21
C PHE A 62 3.22 8.76 -5.71
N ARG A 63 3.14 8.98 -4.41
CA ARG A 63 3.53 10.24 -3.78
C ARG A 63 5.03 10.28 -3.48
N GLY A 64 5.60 11.48 -3.41
CA GLY A 64 7.02 11.70 -3.15
C GLY A 64 7.55 11.19 -1.80
N GLY A 65 6.68 10.71 -0.90
CA GLY A 65 7.10 10.11 0.36
C GLY A 65 8.00 8.89 0.18
N ILE A 66 7.75 8.06 -0.83
CA ILE A 66 8.62 6.91 -1.12
C ILE A 66 9.99 7.34 -1.60
N ALA A 67 10.08 8.36 -2.47
CA ALA A 67 11.37 8.89 -2.93
C ALA A 67 12.20 9.39 -1.74
N ARG A 68 11.58 10.14 -0.83
CA ARG A 68 12.26 10.67 0.36
C ARG A 68 12.79 9.55 1.28
N ILE A 69 12.07 8.44 1.42
CA ILE A 69 12.56 7.28 2.18
C ILE A 69 13.77 6.67 1.48
N ILE A 70 13.68 6.43 0.17
CA ILE A 70 14.76 5.82 -0.63
C ILE A 70 16.02 6.68 -0.66
N GLU A 71 15.87 8.00 -0.73
CA GLU A 71 16.99 8.95 -0.69
C GLU A 71 17.70 8.95 0.66
N ARG A 72 16.93 8.85 1.74
CA ARG A 72 17.45 8.85 3.11
C ARG A 72 18.09 7.51 3.49
N ASP A 73 17.43 6.42 3.15
CA ASP A 73 17.78 5.06 3.53
C ASP A 73 17.78 4.17 2.27
N PRO A 74 18.91 4.14 1.50
CA PRO A 74 18.98 3.47 0.21
C PRO A 74 19.04 1.95 0.34
N VAL A 75 17.87 1.32 0.51
CA VAL A 75 17.69 -0.13 0.56
C VAL A 75 16.97 -0.64 -0.69
N PRO A 76 17.14 -1.92 -1.09
CA PRO A 76 16.38 -2.50 -2.19
C PRO A 76 14.87 -2.38 -1.96
N VAL A 77 14.11 -2.06 -3.01
CA VAL A 77 12.65 -1.92 -2.98
C VAL A 77 12.01 -3.06 -3.74
N VAL A 78 11.10 -3.76 -3.10
CA VAL A 78 10.33 -4.86 -3.70
C VAL A 78 8.94 -4.35 -4.06
N PRO A 79 8.61 -4.22 -5.37
CA PRO A 79 7.26 -3.87 -5.78
C PRO A 79 6.28 -5.01 -5.52
N VAL A 80 5.15 -4.68 -4.89
CA VAL A 80 4.10 -5.65 -4.55
C VAL A 80 2.75 -5.10 -5.00
N ALA A 81 1.96 -5.91 -5.70
CA ALA A 81 0.59 -5.60 -6.06
C ALA A 81 -0.39 -6.47 -5.28
N LEU A 82 -1.41 -5.87 -4.69
CA LEU A 82 -2.54 -6.57 -4.09
C LEU A 82 -3.61 -6.77 -5.18
N LEU A 83 -3.93 -8.03 -5.43
CA LEU A 83 -4.84 -8.45 -6.49
C LEU A 83 -6.23 -8.72 -5.91
N ASP A 84 -7.27 -8.43 -6.70
CA ASP A 84 -8.67 -8.69 -6.32
C ASP A 84 -9.15 -7.96 -5.04
N LEU A 85 -8.43 -6.93 -4.63
CA LEU A 85 -8.81 -6.11 -3.47
C LEU A 85 -10.06 -5.26 -3.76
N TRP A 86 -10.23 -4.81 -5.03
CA TRP A 86 -11.38 -4.02 -5.46
C TRP A 86 -12.64 -4.89 -5.51
N GLY A 87 -13.71 -4.43 -4.87
CA GLY A 87 -14.92 -5.23 -4.69
C GLY A 87 -14.91 -6.14 -3.47
N SER A 88 -13.80 -6.27 -2.77
CA SER A 88 -13.72 -6.94 -1.48
C SER A 88 -14.43 -6.15 -0.37
N SER A 89 -14.57 -6.77 0.81
CA SER A 89 -15.14 -6.09 2.00
C SER A 89 -14.34 -4.86 2.45
N PHE A 90 -13.13 -4.67 1.94
CA PHE A 90 -12.24 -3.55 2.25
C PHE A 90 -12.30 -2.41 1.23
N SER A 91 -13.05 -2.55 0.14
CA SER A 91 -13.15 -1.51 -0.90
C SER A 91 -14.23 -0.47 -0.59
N ARG A 92 -14.09 0.74 -1.15
CA ARG A 92 -15.04 1.87 -0.99
C ARG A 92 -16.15 1.89 -2.05
N ILE A 93 -16.66 0.76 -2.51
CA ILE A 93 -17.55 0.72 -3.67
C ILE A 93 -18.91 1.41 -3.45
N GLU A 94 -19.41 1.48 -2.23
CA GLU A 94 -20.72 2.08 -1.95
C GLU A 94 -20.67 3.16 -0.88
N GLY A 95 -21.09 4.37 -1.20
CA GLY A 95 -21.31 5.46 -0.25
C GLY A 95 -20.04 6.09 0.36
N GLY A 96 -18.87 5.90 -0.22
CA GLY A 96 -17.63 6.59 0.20
C GLY A 96 -17.05 6.16 1.54
N ARG A 97 -17.61 5.15 2.21
CA ARG A 97 -17.13 4.60 3.48
C ARG A 97 -16.49 3.24 3.28
N ALA A 98 -15.21 3.12 3.61
CA ALA A 98 -14.57 1.81 3.78
C ALA A 98 -15.26 1.06 4.93
N LEU A 99 -15.50 -0.24 4.77
CA LEU A 99 -16.16 -1.11 5.77
C LEU A 99 -17.64 -0.80 6.06
N ALA A 100 -18.37 -0.12 5.17
CA ALA A 100 -19.77 0.19 5.41
C ALA A 100 -20.68 -1.06 5.57
N ARG A 101 -20.30 -2.21 4.99
CA ARG A 101 -21.04 -3.49 5.11
C ARG A 101 -20.10 -4.70 4.98
N PRO A 102 -19.34 -5.06 6.02
CA PRO A 102 -18.33 -6.13 5.96
C PRO A 102 -18.91 -7.53 5.68
N LEU A 103 -20.21 -7.75 5.94
CA LEU A 103 -20.86 -9.07 5.85
C LEU A 103 -21.62 -9.33 4.55
N ARG A 104 -21.80 -8.32 3.66
CA ARG A 104 -22.71 -8.46 2.51
C ARG A 104 -22.12 -9.24 1.33
N ARG A 105 -20.79 -9.39 1.24
CA ARG A 105 -20.08 -10.07 0.13
C ARG A 105 -19.27 -11.29 0.55
N GLY A 106 -19.60 -11.87 1.70
CA GLY A 106 -18.90 -13.04 2.25
C GLY A 106 -17.66 -12.66 3.06
N LEU A 107 -17.42 -13.41 4.15
CA LEU A 107 -16.29 -13.20 5.06
C LEU A 107 -14.93 -13.54 4.39
N PHE A 108 -14.93 -14.21 3.24
CA PHE A 108 -13.73 -14.77 2.61
C PHE A 108 -13.62 -14.28 1.15
N SER A 109 -13.09 -13.07 0.95
CA SER A 109 -12.60 -12.66 -0.36
C SER A 109 -11.17 -13.20 -0.54
N ARG A 110 -10.91 -13.90 -1.64
CA ARG A 110 -9.53 -14.25 -2.00
C ARG A 110 -8.81 -12.98 -2.45
N ILE A 111 -7.76 -12.61 -1.75
CA ILE A 111 -6.85 -11.52 -2.12
C ILE A 111 -5.58 -12.20 -2.61
N GLY A 112 -5.16 -11.87 -3.82
CA GLY A 112 -3.89 -12.31 -4.37
C GLY A 112 -2.78 -11.29 -4.06
N VAL A 113 -1.55 -11.77 -4.11
CA VAL A 113 -0.36 -10.93 -3.98
C VAL A 113 0.58 -11.28 -5.13
N ALA A 114 0.94 -10.29 -5.94
CA ALA A 114 1.97 -10.42 -6.96
C ALA A 114 3.21 -9.62 -6.52
N VAL A 115 4.39 -10.21 -6.69
CA VAL A 115 5.66 -9.65 -6.23
C VAL A 115 6.62 -9.60 -7.41
N ALA A 116 7.27 -8.46 -7.63
CA ALA A 116 8.34 -8.33 -8.61
C ALA A 116 9.73 -8.56 -7.98
N ALA A 117 10.75 -8.67 -8.81
CA ALA A 117 12.13 -8.70 -8.36
C ALA A 117 12.51 -7.41 -7.62
N PRO A 118 13.41 -7.47 -6.63
CA PRO A 118 13.92 -6.28 -5.95
C PRO A 118 14.55 -5.30 -6.93
N MET A 119 14.23 -4.02 -6.78
CA MET A 119 14.81 -2.91 -7.54
C MET A 119 15.86 -2.20 -6.67
N PRO A 120 17.03 -1.85 -7.25
CA PRO A 120 18.04 -1.08 -6.51
C PRO A 120 17.49 0.32 -6.19
N ALA A 121 17.81 0.84 -5.01
CA ALA A 121 17.39 2.19 -4.59
C ALA A 121 17.94 3.30 -5.48
N ARG A 122 19.15 3.10 -6.03
CA ARG A 122 19.86 4.12 -6.80
C ARG A 122 19.11 4.45 -8.10
N GLY A 123 18.70 5.72 -8.23
CA GLY A 123 17.97 6.21 -9.41
C GLY A 123 16.52 5.76 -9.48
N LEU A 124 16.00 5.12 -8.44
CA LEU A 124 14.61 4.67 -8.39
C LEU A 124 13.66 5.85 -8.14
N THR A 125 12.68 6.02 -9.02
CA THR A 125 11.67 7.08 -8.91
C THR A 125 10.29 6.51 -8.55
N PRO A 126 9.39 7.33 -7.98
CA PRO A 126 8.02 6.92 -7.73
C PRO A 126 7.30 6.42 -8.99
N GLU A 127 7.58 7.06 -10.14
CA GLU A 127 6.98 6.71 -11.44
C GLU A 127 7.45 5.34 -11.93
N ALA A 128 8.76 5.03 -11.78
CA ALA A 128 9.31 3.72 -12.13
C ALA A 128 8.71 2.61 -11.27
N LEU A 129 8.55 2.86 -9.97
CA LEU A 129 7.87 1.93 -9.06
C LEU A 129 6.40 1.75 -9.41
N GLN A 130 5.69 2.84 -9.70
CA GLN A 130 4.29 2.80 -10.11
C GLN A 130 4.11 1.99 -11.39
N HIS A 131 4.98 2.19 -12.39
CA HIS A 131 4.94 1.44 -13.63
C HIS A 131 5.14 -0.06 -13.38
N GLN A 132 6.05 -0.44 -12.49
CA GLN A 132 6.29 -1.84 -12.15
C GLN A 132 5.09 -2.48 -11.44
N VAL A 133 4.45 -1.77 -10.50
CA VAL A 133 3.23 -2.25 -9.83
C VAL A 133 2.06 -2.34 -10.83
N GLN A 134 1.91 -1.38 -11.75
CA GLN A 134 0.89 -1.43 -12.79
C GLN A 134 1.09 -2.66 -13.70
N HIS A 135 2.33 -2.95 -14.09
CA HIS A 135 2.66 -4.13 -14.89
C HIS A 135 2.26 -5.44 -14.20
N LEU A 136 2.46 -5.56 -12.87
CA LEU A 136 1.99 -6.72 -12.10
C LEU A 136 0.47 -6.87 -12.14
N LEU A 137 -0.26 -5.76 -12.05
CA LEU A 137 -1.72 -5.75 -12.13
C LEU A 137 -2.22 -6.15 -13.52
N ASP A 138 -1.56 -5.67 -14.58
CA ASP A 138 -1.92 -5.94 -15.98
C ASP A 138 -1.72 -7.42 -16.34
N ILE A 139 -0.60 -8.02 -15.96
CA ILE A 139 -0.33 -9.46 -16.17
C ILE A 139 -1.43 -10.29 -15.50
N HIS A 140 -1.83 -9.94 -14.28
CA HIS A 140 -2.88 -10.66 -13.58
C HIS A 140 -4.24 -10.54 -14.29
N SER A 141 -4.58 -9.36 -14.77
CA SER A 141 -5.84 -9.12 -15.49
C SER A 141 -5.92 -9.94 -16.78
N LEU A 142 -4.83 -10.04 -17.52
CA LEU A 142 -4.73 -10.83 -18.75
C LEU A 142 -4.86 -12.34 -18.48
N SER A 143 -4.24 -12.85 -17.42
CA SER A 143 -4.31 -14.27 -17.06
C SER A 143 -5.73 -14.72 -16.68
N ARG A 144 -6.56 -13.84 -16.17
CA ARG A 144 -7.98 -14.14 -15.86
C ARG A 144 -8.87 -14.19 -17.09
N THR A 145 -8.55 -13.40 -18.11
CA THR A 145 -9.34 -13.34 -19.35
C THR A 145 -9.09 -14.59 -20.24
N SER A 146 -7.97 -15.26 -20.04
CA SER A 146 -7.55 -16.43 -20.82
C SER A 146 -7.98 -17.80 -20.22
N THR A 147 -8.63 -17.83 -19.06
CA THR A 147 -9.15 -19.08 -18.49
C THR A 147 -10.60 -19.23 -18.94
N PRO A 148 -10.93 -20.13 -19.88
CA PRO A 148 -12.32 -20.44 -20.21
C PRO A 148 -13.00 -21.05 -18.99
N THR A 149 -14.15 -20.53 -18.65
CA THR A 149 -15.05 -21.16 -17.63
C THR A 149 -15.46 -22.55 -18.12
N PRO A 150 -15.37 -23.58 -17.28
CA PRO A 150 -15.84 -24.93 -17.61
C PRO A 150 -17.36 -24.98 -17.78
#